data_7ad065549630bd57299cff5c247ca040
#
_entry.id   7ad065549630bd57299cff5c247ca040
#
_cell.length_a   1.000
_cell.length_b   1.000
_cell.length_c   1.000
_cell.angle_alpha   90.00
_cell.angle_beta   90.00
_cell.angle_gamma   90.00
#
_symmetry.space_group_name_H-M   'P 1'
#
loop_
_entity.id
_entity.type
_entity.pdbx_description
1 polymer ?
#
loop_
_entity_poly.entity_id
_entity_poly.type
_entity_poly.pdbx_seq_one_letter_code
_entity_poly.pdbx_strand_id
1 'polypeptide(L)' 'MVKNRLREIRMREYLMEQKEFAEYLGVGLTTYFNWEKGTSKPPLEKAIEIANKLDKDVKEIWYLE' A
#
# COMPACT_ATOMS: atom_id res chain seq x y z
N MET A 1 1.09 -16.66 -3.70
CA MET A 1 0.34 -15.45 -4.05
C MET A 1 0.94 -14.25 -3.32
N VAL A 2 0.72 -13.08 -3.85
CA VAL A 2 1.28 -11.86 -3.24
C VAL A 2 0.35 -11.37 -2.14
N LYS A 3 0.91 -11.17 -0.96
CA LYS A 3 0.23 -10.56 0.18
C LYS A 3 0.82 -9.18 0.43
N ASN A 4 0.16 -8.37 1.24
CA ASN A 4 0.68 -7.05 1.56
C ASN A 4 0.43 -6.67 3.01
N ARG A 5 1.17 -5.66 3.48
CA ARG A 5 1.06 -5.11 4.83
C ARG A 5 0.56 -3.67 4.83
N LEU A 6 -0.12 -3.25 3.77
CA LEU A 6 -0.57 -1.86 3.66
C LEU A 6 -1.48 -1.44 4.81
N ARG A 7 -2.42 -2.30 5.18
CA ARG A 7 -3.34 -1.99 6.29
C ARG A 7 -2.59 -1.82 7.60
N GLU A 8 -1.65 -2.71 7.86
CA GLU A 8 -0.85 -2.68 9.08
C GLU A 8 -0.02 -1.40 9.15
N ILE A 9 0.63 -1.05 8.05
CA ILE A 9 1.43 0.17 7.97
C ILE A 9 0.54 1.40 8.17
N ARG A 10 -0.59 1.43 7.48
CA ARG A 10 -1.54 2.54 7.58
C ARG A 10 -2.00 2.75 9.02
N MET A 11 -2.39 1.69 9.67
CA MET A 11 -2.98 1.78 11.00
C MET A 11 -1.95 1.99 12.10
N ARG A 12 -0.78 1.37 11.98
CA ARG A 12 0.22 1.42 13.05
C ARG A 12 1.20 2.57 12.92
N GLU A 13 1.59 2.89 11.71
CA GLU A 13 2.65 3.89 11.49
C GLU A 13 2.10 5.25 11.12
N TYR A 14 0.97 5.29 10.41
CA TYR A 14 0.41 6.55 9.91
C TYR A 14 -0.86 6.97 10.63
N LEU A 15 -1.55 6.03 11.27
CA LEU A 15 -2.78 6.32 12.02
C LEU A 15 -3.79 7.05 11.16
N MET A 16 -3.91 6.62 9.89
CA MET A 16 -4.79 7.24 8.91
C MET A 16 -5.92 6.32 8.51
N GLU A 17 -7.07 6.92 8.14
CA GLU A 17 -8.14 6.19 7.50
C GLU A 17 -7.74 5.86 6.07
N GLN A 18 -8.45 4.93 5.43
CA GLN A 18 -8.12 4.51 4.05
C GLN A 18 -8.12 5.69 3.09
N LYS A 19 -9.11 6.57 3.18
CA LYS A 19 -9.19 7.72 2.29
C LYS A 19 -7.98 8.63 2.43
N GLU A 20 -7.59 8.90 3.67
CA GLU A 20 -6.44 9.76 3.95
C GLU A 20 -5.15 9.14 3.41
N PHE A 21 -5.00 7.84 3.64
CA PHE A 21 -3.78 7.15 3.21
C PHE A 21 -3.71 7.06 1.69
N ALA A 22 -4.86 6.82 1.04
CA ALA A 22 -4.92 6.82 -0.43
C ALA A 22 -4.47 8.18 -0.97
N GLU A 23 -4.96 9.26 -0.38
CA GLU A 23 -4.56 10.62 -0.77
C GLU A 23 -3.08 10.85 -0.54
N TYR A 24 -2.56 10.38 0.59
CA TYR A 24 -1.14 10.50 0.90
C TYR A 24 -0.29 9.79 -0.16
N LEU A 25 -0.73 8.62 -0.61
CA LEU A 25 -0.03 7.84 -1.63
C LEU A 25 -0.30 8.34 -3.05
N GLY A 26 -1.24 9.27 -3.23
CA GLY A 26 -1.56 9.83 -4.53
C GLY A 26 -2.38 8.91 -5.41
N VAL A 27 -3.24 8.07 -4.83
CA VAL A 27 -4.09 7.15 -5.59
C VAL A 27 -5.53 7.31 -5.17
N GLY A 28 -6.46 6.83 -6.02
CA GLY A 28 -7.87 6.87 -5.69
C GLY A 28 -8.22 5.89 -4.58
N LEU A 29 -9.29 6.19 -3.85
CA LEU A 29 -9.71 5.36 -2.73
C LEU A 29 -10.06 3.94 -3.17
N THR A 30 -10.80 3.79 -4.26
CA THR A 30 -11.19 2.47 -4.75
C THR A 30 -9.97 1.63 -5.13
N THR A 31 -9.00 2.24 -5.81
CA THR A 31 -7.76 1.59 -6.18
C THR A 31 -7.00 1.15 -4.93
N TYR A 32 -6.85 2.04 -3.98
CA TYR A 32 -6.15 1.73 -2.73
C TYR A 32 -6.85 0.61 -1.98
N PHE A 33 -8.19 0.70 -1.87
CA PHE A 33 -8.99 -0.31 -1.18
C PHE A 33 -8.75 -1.70 -1.76
N ASN A 34 -8.75 -1.80 -3.09
CA ASN A 34 -8.51 -3.08 -3.75
C ASN A 34 -7.09 -3.59 -3.52
N TRP A 35 -6.11 -2.70 -3.46
CA TRP A 35 -4.74 -3.10 -3.13
C TRP A 35 -4.66 -3.65 -1.71
N GLU A 36 -5.21 -2.93 -0.74
CA GLU A 36 -5.16 -3.35 0.65
C GLU A 36 -5.89 -4.68 0.85
N LYS A 37 -7.01 -4.85 0.18
CA LYS A 37 -7.81 -6.08 0.22
C LYS A 37 -7.11 -7.24 -0.49
N GLY A 38 -6.22 -6.95 -1.43
CA GLY A 38 -5.50 -7.97 -2.18
C GLY A 38 -6.16 -8.42 -3.46
N THR A 39 -7.25 -7.76 -3.87
CA THR A 39 -7.93 -8.10 -5.12
C THR A 39 -7.21 -7.57 -6.34
N SER A 40 -6.33 -6.59 -6.16
CA SER A 40 -5.46 -6.11 -7.22
C SER A 40 -4.14 -5.69 -6.60
N LYS A 41 -3.14 -5.44 -7.47
CA LYS A 41 -1.80 -5.07 -7.04
C LYS A 41 -1.33 -3.88 -7.85
N PRO A 42 -0.52 -2.99 -7.27
CA PRO A 42 0.02 -1.90 -8.06
C PRO A 42 1.03 -2.43 -9.08
N PRO A 43 1.15 -1.76 -10.23
CA PRO A 43 2.25 -2.06 -11.15
C PRO A 43 3.58 -1.86 -10.45
N LEU A 44 4.63 -2.51 -10.94
CA LEU A 44 5.94 -2.48 -10.28
C LEU A 44 6.44 -1.07 -10.04
N GLU A 45 6.32 -0.20 -11.05
CA GLU A 45 6.77 1.19 -10.90
C GLU A 45 6.05 1.89 -9.75
N LYS A 46 4.73 1.72 -9.68
CA LYS A 46 3.95 2.34 -8.62
C LYS A 46 4.27 1.75 -7.26
N ALA A 47 4.52 0.44 -7.23
CA ALA A 47 4.91 -0.22 -5.98
C ALA A 47 6.22 0.36 -5.43
N ILE A 48 7.18 0.60 -6.33
CA ILE A 48 8.46 1.18 -5.93
C ILE A 48 8.25 2.62 -5.44
N GLU A 49 7.41 3.41 -6.13
CA GLU A 49 7.10 4.77 -5.69
C GLU A 49 6.48 4.79 -4.30
N ILE A 50 5.54 3.89 -4.06
CA ILE A 50 4.88 3.79 -2.76
C ILE A 50 5.89 3.41 -1.68
N ALA A 51 6.72 2.42 -1.95
CA ALA A 51 7.74 1.98 -1.00
C ALA A 51 8.68 3.14 -0.64
N ASN A 52 9.11 3.90 -1.65
CA ASN A 52 9.97 5.07 -1.41
C ASN A 52 9.24 6.12 -0.56
N LYS A 53 7.96 6.35 -0.85
CA LYS A 53 7.16 7.31 -0.10
C LYS A 53 7.05 6.91 1.37
N LEU A 54 6.93 5.61 1.63
CA LEU A 54 6.80 5.09 2.98
C LEU A 54 8.15 4.81 3.65
N ASP A 55 9.25 5.09 2.94
CA ASP A 55 10.62 4.86 3.42
C ASP A 55 10.83 3.39 3.78
N LYS A 56 10.39 2.51 2.89
CA LYS A 56 10.49 1.07 3.08
C LYS A 56 10.95 0.40 1.80
N ASP A 57 11.45 -0.83 1.94
CA ASP A 57 11.70 -1.68 0.77
C ASP A 57 10.38 -2.28 0.30
N VAL A 58 10.30 -2.56 -1.00
CA VAL A 58 9.11 -3.20 -1.57
C VAL A 58 8.76 -4.47 -0.80
N LYS A 59 9.76 -5.25 -0.43
CA LYS A 59 9.55 -6.52 0.29
C LYS A 59 8.96 -6.35 1.69
N GLU A 60 9.11 -5.18 2.27
CA GLU A 60 8.51 -4.90 3.57
C GLU A 60 7.01 -4.67 3.45
N ILE A 61 6.54 -4.37 2.26
CA ILE A 61 5.12 -4.09 2.00
C ILE A 61 4.45 -5.27 1.30
N TRP A 62 5.04 -5.77 0.23
CA TRP A 62 4.47 -6.88 -0.55
C TRP A 62 5.39 -8.09 -0.43
N TYR A 63 4.80 -9.25 -0.21
CA TYR A 63 5.57 -10.48 -0.01
C TYR A 63 4.81 -11.69 -0.57
N LEU A 64 5.54 -12.75 -0.80
CA LEU A 64 4.95 -14.00 -1.27
C LEU A 64 4.61 -14.91 -0.09
N GLU A 65 3.46 -15.58 -0.21
CA GLU A 65 3.06 -16.55 0.79
C GLU A 65 2.46 -17.77 0.13
#